data_ba443aacab708966ddbc81acf9e4ae1f
#
_entry.id   ba443aacab708966ddbc81acf9e4ae1f
#
_cell.length_a   1.000
_cell.length_b   1.000
_cell.length_c   1.000
_cell.angle_alpha   90.00
_cell.angle_beta   90.00
_cell.angle_gamma   90.00
#
_symmetry.space_group_name_H-M   'P 1'
#
loop_
_entity.id
_entity.type
_entity.pdbx_description
1 polymer ?
#
loop_
_entity_poly.entity_id
_entity_poly.type
_entity_poly.pdbx_seq_one_letter_code
_entity_poly.pdbx_strand_id
1 'polypeptide(L)'
;MSATGKLQRKRKFLLSSRHVECGGFTEYSPTPLIELTSLAQHLGIKNLFVKDESYRFGLNAFKVLGGSFAIGSYIANELGEDIDDLSYMRLVSDEVRSLLGSKTFITTTDGNHGRGVAWTANRLKQQAIVYMPQGSAAERLSNIRAEGAQAEITDMNYDDTGRYTSELAQKNGWIIVQDTAWDGYTRVPLWIMQGYMTMALEAYEQLPVKPTHIFLQAGVGSLAGSVQGFFADIYGRSCPLTFIVEPKG
;
A
#
# COMPACT_ATOMS: atom_id res chain seq x y z
N MET A 1 8.89 -30.10 -6.84
CA MET A 1 8.05 -29.05 -7.48
C MET A 1 8.79 -28.53 -8.71
N SER A 2 8.18 -28.62 -9.90
CA SER A 2 8.83 -28.24 -11.15
C SER A 2 9.04 -26.72 -11.24
N ALA A 3 10.05 -26.27 -11.98
CA ALA A 3 10.33 -24.86 -12.26
C ALA A 3 9.11 -24.13 -12.85
N THR A 4 8.28 -24.84 -13.61
CA THR A 4 7.03 -24.35 -14.20
C THR A 4 5.97 -24.01 -13.14
N GLY A 5 5.85 -24.80 -12.09
CA GLY A 5 4.91 -24.54 -10.98
C GLY A 5 5.32 -23.32 -10.12
N LYS A 6 6.63 -23.07 -9.99
CA LYS A 6 7.14 -21.85 -9.32
C LYS A 6 6.88 -20.60 -10.18
N LEU A 7 7.05 -20.69 -11.49
CA LEU A 7 6.82 -19.59 -12.44
C LEU A 7 5.31 -19.23 -12.52
N GLN A 8 4.43 -20.24 -12.50
CA GLN A 8 2.98 -20.02 -12.49
C GLN A 8 2.49 -19.38 -11.17
N ARG A 9 3.03 -19.81 -10.01
CA ARG A 9 2.75 -19.14 -8.71
C ARG A 9 3.28 -17.69 -8.67
N LYS A 10 4.47 -17.44 -9.25
CA LYS A 10 5.04 -16.10 -9.38
C LYS A 10 4.16 -15.18 -10.24
N ARG A 11 3.69 -15.69 -11.39
CA ARG A 11 2.74 -14.94 -12.24
C ARG A 11 1.41 -14.66 -11.52
N LYS A 12 0.89 -15.63 -10.79
CA LYS A 12 -0.35 -15.48 -10.04
C LYS A 12 -0.20 -14.41 -8.94
N PHE A 13 0.90 -14.41 -8.20
CA PHE A 13 1.20 -13.41 -7.17
C PHE A 13 1.35 -11.99 -7.74
N LEU A 14 2.01 -11.84 -8.90
CA LEU A 14 2.17 -10.56 -9.59
C LEU A 14 0.86 -10.06 -10.24
N LEU A 15 -0.01 -11.00 -10.64
CA LEU A 15 -1.32 -10.69 -11.23
C LEU A 15 -2.36 -10.37 -10.16
N SER A 16 -2.22 -10.90 -8.93
CA SER A 16 -3.16 -10.64 -7.84
C SER A 16 -3.17 -9.18 -7.42
N SER A 17 -1.99 -8.54 -7.38
CA SER A 17 -1.91 -7.10 -7.15
C SER A 17 -2.63 -6.28 -8.22
N ARG A 18 -2.71 -6.76 -9.46
CA ARG A 18 -3.50 -6.14 -10.55
C ARG A 18 -5.01 -6.33 -10.40
N HIS A 19 -5.48 -7.46 -9.84
CA HIS A 19 -6.92 -7.77 -9.86
C HIS A 19 -7.74 -6.91 -8.91
N VAL A 20 -7.22 -6.57 -7.74
CA VAL A 20 -7.90 -5.65 -6.81
C VAL A 20 -7.88 -4.22 -7.32
N GLU A 21 -6.86 -3.84 -8.10
CA GLU A 21 -6.69 -2.47 -8.59
C GLU A 21 -7.15 -2.29 -10.03
N CYS A 22 -6.91 -3.27 -10.91
CA CYS A 22 -7.31 -3.18 -12.33
C CYS A 22 -8.74 -3.66 -12.60
N GLY A 23 -9.30 -4.51 -11.74
CA GLY A 23 -10.67 -5.02 -11.91
C GLY A 23 -11.75 -4.16 -11.31
N GLY A 24 -11.43 -3.03 -10.64
CA GLY A 24 -12.41 -2.46 -9.80
C GLY A 24 -12.45 -0.98 -9.54
N PHE A 25 -11.36 -0.36 -9.18
CA PHE A 25 -11.40 1.08 -9.00
C PHE A 25 -11.35 1.77 -10.36
N THR A 26 -12.41 2.45 -10.74
CA THR A 26 -12.51 3.17 -12.02
C THR A 26 -11.45 4.25 -12.18
N GLU A 27 -10.85 4.67 -11.08
CA GLU A 27 -9.80 5.68 -11.01
C GLU A 27 -8.38 5.10 -11.18
N TYR A 28 -8.22 3.78 -11.27
CA TYR A 28 -6.89 3.19 -11.43
C TYR A 28 -6.31 3.51 -12.82
N SER A 29 -5.09 4.02 -12.81
CA SER A 29 -4.20 4.06 -13.97
C SER A 29 -2.75 3.89 -13.52
N PRO A 30 -1.89 3.25 -14.32
CA PRO A 30 -0.47 3.23 -14.05
C PRO A 30 0.07 4.66 -13.94
N THR A 31 0.82 4.94 -12.88
CA THR A 31 1.48 6.23 -12.73
C THR A 31 2.69 6.33 -13.67
N PRO A 32 3.13 7.54 -14.07
CA PRO A 32 4.21 7.67 -15.02
C PRO A 32 5.58 7.26 -14.45
N LEU A 33 6.41 6.67 -15.30
CA LEU A 33 7.85 6.53 -15.08
C LEU A 33 8.56 7.61 -15.91
N ILE A 34 9.11 8.61 -15.24
CA ILE A 34 9.67 9.80 -15.88
C ILE A 34 11.18 9.63 -16.06
N GLU A 35 11.68 9.79 -17.28
CA GLU A 35 13.12 9.86 -17.55
C GLU A 35 13.64 11.29 -17.32
N LEU A 36 14.64 11.42 -16.44
CA LEU A 36 15.26 12.69 -16.09
C LEU A 36 16.59 12.86 -16.87
N THR A 37 16.48 13.02 -18.19
CA THR A 37 17.63 13.06 -19.12
C THR A 37 18.65 14.12 -18.77
N SER A 38 18.24 15.35 -18.50
CA SER A 38 19.14 16.46 -18.17
C SER A 38 19.89 16.22 -16.85
N LEU A 39 19.20 15.64 -15.84
CA LEU A 39 19.82 15.31 -14.56
C LEU A 39 20.78 14.13 -14.71
N ALA A 40 20.42 13.12 -15.50
CA ALA A 40 21.32 12.00 -15.80
C ALA A 40 22.62 12.48 -16.46
N GLN A 41 22.55 13.38 -17.45
CA GLN A 41 23.71 13.99 -18.09
C GLN A 41 24.56 14.79 -17.08
N HIS A 42 23.94 15.60 -16.24
CA HIS A 42 24.64 16.37 -15.20
C HIS A 42 25.40 15.46 -14.21
N LEU A 43 24.81 14.32 -13.86
CA LEU A 43 25.41 13.34 -12.95
C LEU A 43 26.40 12.37 -13.63
N GLY A 44 26.56 12.44 -14.96
CA GLY A 44 27.45 11.54 -15.69
C GLY A 44 26.97 10.06 -15.71
N ILE A 45 25.69 9.81 -15.58
CA ILE A 45 25.07 8.48 -15.64
C ILE A 45 24.26 8.32 -16.93
N LYS A 46 24.05 7.07 -17.34
CA LYS A 46 23.39 6.77 -18.63
C LYS A 46 21.92 7.13 -18.64
N ASN A 47 21.18 6.69 -17.63
CA ASN A 47 19.74 6.93 -17.51
C ASN A 47 19.39 7.16 -16.04
N LEU A 48 18.38 7.97 -15.79
CA LEU A 48 17.75 8.17 -14.49
C LEU A 48 16.24 8.21 -14.67
N PHE A 49 15.54 7.33 -13.99
CA PHE A 49 14.08 7.24 -14.02
C PHE A 49 13.49 7.48 -12.64
N VAL A 50 12.35 8.15 -12.59
CA VAL A 50 11.56 8.37 -11.38
C VAL A 50 10.15 7.84 -11.58
N LYS A 51 9.71 6.92 -10.72
CA LYS A 51 8.31 6.49 -10.64
C LYS A 51 7.53 7.52 -9.86
N ASP A 52 6.68 8.27 -10.54
CA ASP A 52 5.98 9.42 -9.98
C ASP A 52 4.60 9.02 -9.44
N GLU A 53 4.55 8.74 -8.14
CA GLU A 53 3.33 8.36 -7.44
C GLU A 53 2.43 9.57 -7.05
N SER A 54 2.78 10.78 -7.43
CA SER A 54 1.92 11.96 -7.20
C SER A 54 0.59 11.90 -7.97
N TYR A 55 0.52 11.07 -9.00
CA TYR A 55 -0.70 10.84 -9.79
C TYR A 55 -1.60 9.74 -9.24
N ARG A 56 -1.18 9.01 -8.19
CA ARG A 56 -1.91 7.85 -7.70
C ARG A 56 -3.28 8.22 -7.13
N PHE A 57 -4.37 7.81 -7.80
CA PHE A 57 -5.78 8.00 -7.40
C PHE A 57 -6.17 9.44 -7.02
N GLY A 58 -5.38 10.45 -7.43
CA GLY A 58 -5.57 11.83 -6.99
C GLY A 58 -5.18 12.10 -5.54
N LEU A 59 -4.58 11.13 -4.86
CA LEU A 59 -4.16 11.23 -3.45
C LEU A 59 -2.72 11.72 -3.27
N ASN A 60 -1.97 11.87 -4.36
CA ASN A 60 -0.58 12.31 -4.38
C ASN A 60 0.37 11.44 -3.52
N ALA A 61 0.05 10.15 -3.36
CA ALA A 61 0.84 9.23 -2.56
C ALA A 61 0.54 7.77 -2.89
N PHE A 62 1.56 6.90 -2.85
CA PHE A 62 1.45 5.47 -3.13
C PHE A 62 0.78 4.66 -2.02
N LYS A 63 0.65 5.19 -0.81
CA LYS A 63 0.21 4.45 0.39
C LYS A 63 -1.18 3.81 0.24
N VAL A 64 -2.03 4.37 -0.59
CA VAL A 64 -3.35 3.80 -0.93
C VAL A 64 -3.25 2.40 -1.54
N LEU A 65 -2.21 2.09 -2.31
CA LEU A 65 -1.98 0.76 -2.89
C LEU A 65 -1.94 -0.34 -1.82
N GLY A 66 -1.22 -0.08 -0.72
CA GLY A 66 -1.16 -1.01 0.40
C GLY A 66 -2.48 -1.09 1.18
N GLY A 67 -3.11 0.05 1.44
CA GLY A 67 -4.40 0.10 2.14
C GLY A 67 -5.50 -0.62 1.38
N SER A 68 -5.60 -0.42 0.06
CA SER A 68 -6.62 -1.04 -0.79
C SER A 68 -6.45 -2.56 -0.85
N PHE A 69 -5.22 -3.03 -1.08
CA PHE A 69 -4.97 -4.47 -1.12
C PHE A 69 -5.21 -5.14 0.23
N ALA A 70 -4.80 -4.52 1.33
CA ALA A 70 -4.98 -5.08 2.66
C ALA A 70 -6.46 -5.18 3.07
N ILE A 71 -7.25 -4.13 2.84
CA ILE A 71 -8.69 -4.13 3.16
C ILE A 71 -9.43 -5.11 2.25
N GLY A 72 -9.13 -5.12 0.95
CA GLY A 72 -9.70 -6.09 0.01
C GLY A 72 -9.38 -7.54 0.42
N SER A 73 -8.12 -7.83 0.75
CA SER A 73 -7.68 -9.14 1.22
C SER A 73 -8.31 -9.55 2.55
N TYR A 74 -8.54 -8.59 3.45
CA TYR A 74 -9.28 -8.86 4.67
C TYR A 74 -10.73 -9.30 4.36
N ILE A 75 -11.43 -8.56 3.51
CA ILE A 75 -12.81 -8.88 3.10
C ILE A 75 -12.85 -10.24 2.39
N ALA A 76 -11.92 -10.52 1.48
CA ALA A 76 -11.81 -11.81 0.80
C ALA A 76 -11.65 -12.98 1.79
N ASN A 77 -10.75 -12.80 2.78
CA ASN A 77 -10.52 -13.80 3.82
C ASN A 77 -11.79 -14.07 4.67
N GLU A 78 -12.54 -13.02 5.02
CA GLU A 78 -13.80 -13.16 5.75
C GLU A 78 -14.88 -13.89 4.93
N LEU A 79 -14.86 -13.75 3.61
CA LEU A 79 -15.75 -14.46 2.69
C LEU A 79 -15.30 -15.90 2.41
N GLY A 80 -14.06 -16.26 2.76
CA GLY A 80 -13.45 -17.53 2.37
C GLY A 80 -13.13 -17.62 0.87
N GLU A 81 -12.99 -16.47 0.21
CA GLU A 81 -12.70 -16.34 -1.22
C GLU A 81 -11.23 -15.92 -1.45
N ASP A 82 -10.67 -16.24 -2.63
CA ASP A 82 -9.34 -15.74 -3.02
C ASP A 82 -9.48 -14.30 -3.54
N ILE A 83 -8.62 -13.39 -3.05
CA ILE A 83 -8.62 -12.00 -3.50
C ILE A 83 -8.43 -11.88 -5.02
N ASP A 84 -7.74 -12.83 -5.64
CA ASP A 84 -7.53 -12.87 -7.08
C ASP A 84 -8.81 -13.11 -7.89
N ASP A 85 -9.83 -13.69 -7.27
CA ASP A 85 -11.11 -14.01 -7.90
C ASP A 85 -12.19 -12.95 -7.58
N LEU A 86 -11.87 -11.96 -6.71
CA LEU A 86 -12.81 -10.92 -6.31
C LEU A 86 -12.65 -9.64 -7.15
N SER A 87 -13.75 -9.22 -7.78
CA SER A 87 -13.81 -7.89 -8.40
C SER A 87 -14.20 -6.81 -7.38
N TYR A 88 -13.88 -5.56 -7.67
CA TYR A 88 -14.37 -4.41 -6.89
C TYR A 88 -15.90 -4.41 -6.78
N MET A 89 -16.60 -4.67 -7.89
CA MET A 89 -18.07 -4.72 -7.90
C MET A 89 -18.61 -5.78 -6.93
N ARG A 90 -17.90 -6.91 -6.79
CA ARG A 90 -18.24 -7.93 -5.78
C ARG A 90 -18.00 -7.40 -4.37
N LEU A 91 -16.84 -6.76 -4.12
CA LEU A 91 -16.49 -6.21 -2.81
C LEU A 91 -17.49 -5.15 -2.29
N VAL A 92 -18.07 -4.34 -3.19
CA VAL A 92 -19.05 -3.29 -2.84
C VAL A 92 -20.50 -3.71 -2.96
N SER A 93 -20.76 -4.98 -3.30
CA SER A 93 -22.13 -5.51 -3.51
C SER A 93 -22.94 -5.53 -2.22
N ASP A 94 -24.25 -5.42 -2.35
CA ASP A 94 -25.17 -5.54 -1.22
C ASP A 94 -25.15 -6.96 -0.61
N GLU A 95 -24.82 -7.97 -1.41
CA GLU A 95 -24.64 -9.34 -0.93
C GLU A 95 -23.46 -9.44 0.06
N VAL A 96 -22.27 -8.94 -0.32
CA VAL A 96 -21.09 -8.91 0.59
C VAL A 96 -21.40 -8.09 1.83
N ARG A 97 -22.09 -6.95 1.68
CA ARG A 97 -22.47 -6.12 2.81
C ARG A 97 -23.46 -6.82 3.75
N SER A 98 -24.36 -7.61 3.21
CA SER A 98 -25.33 -8.40 4.01
C SER A 98 -24.64 -9.53 4.77
N LEU A 99 -23.63 -10.17 4.16
CA LEU A 99 -22.86 -11.25 4.77
C LEU A 99 -21.94 -10.77 5.88
N LEU A 100 -21.20 -9.68 5.65
CA LEU A 100 -20.13 -9.24 6.55
C LEU A 100 -20.55 -8.09 7.49
N GLY A 101 -21.65 -7.41 7.20
CA GLY A 101 -22.03 -6.17 7.86
C GLY A 101 -21.07 -5.01 7.56
N SER A 102 -21.21 -3.92 8.31
CA SER A 102 -20.26 -2.80 8.25
C SER A 102 -19.06 -3.10 9.13
N LYS A 103 -17.86 -3.09 8.54
CA LYS A 103 -16.61 -3.23 9.26
C LYS A 103 -15.98 -1.86 9.52
N THR A 104 -15.28 -1.74 10.62
CA THR A 104 -14.51 -0.55 10.96
C THR A 104 -13.03 -0.86 10.91
N PHE A 105 -12.31 -0.17 10.03
CA PHE A 105 -10.85 -0.25 9.91
C PHE A 105 -10.21 0.89 10.67
N ILE A 106 -9.20 0.59 11.47
CA ILE A 106 -8.54 1.59 12.32
C ILE A 106 -7.03 1.57 12.09
N THR A 107 -6.42 2.76 12.12
CA THR A 107 -4.96 2.91 11.97
C THR A 107 -4.42 4.12 12.71
N THR A 108 -3.10 4.07 13.01
CA THR A 108 -2.30 5.22 13.43
C THR A 108 -1.43 5.68 12.27
N THR A 109 -1.34 6.98 12.05
CA THR A 109 -0.58 7.56 10.93
C THR A 109 -0.17 9.00 11.19
N ASP A 110 0.88 9.44 10.51
CA ASP A 110 1.22 10.86 10.36
C ASP A 110 0.65 11.50 9.08
N GLY A 111 -0.07 10.73 8.23
CA GLY A 111 -0.73 11.28 7.04
C GLY A 111 -1.13 10.27 5.96
N ASN A 112 -0.24 9.99 5.00
CA ASN A 112 -0.59 9.31 3.75
C ASN A 112 -1.13 7.88 3.90
N HIS A 113 -0.65 7.12 4.90
CA HIS A 113 -1.17 5.77 5.14
C HIS A 113 -2.64 5.82 5.60
N GLY A 114 -2.95 6.66 6.61
CA GLY A 114 -4.32 6.83 7.07
C GLY A 114 -5.24 7.39 5.99
N ARG A 115 -4.76 8.31 5.15
CA ARG A 115 -5.53 8.79 4.00
C ARG A 115 -5.86 7.66 3.02
N GLY A 116 -4.90 6.77 2.74
CA GLY A 116 -5.13 5.60 1.89
C GLY A 116 -6.13 4.62 2.49
N VAL A 117 -6.05 4.36 3.80
CA VAL A 117 -7.03 3.52 4.53
C VAL A 117 -8.42 4.15 4.49
N ALA A 118 -8.54 5.46 4.78
CA ALA A 118 -9.79 6.20 4.74
C ALA A 118 -10.47 6.15 3.36
N TRP A 119 -9.72 6.48 2.31
CA TRP A 119 -10.18 6.46 0.93
C TRP A 119 -10.70 5.06 0.55
N THR A 120 -9.93 4.03 0.87
CA THR A 120 -10.30 2.66 0.52
C THR A 120 -11.55 2.21 1.27
N ALA A 121 -11.61 2.42 2.59
CA ALA A 121 -12.77 2.03 3.38
C ALA A 121 -14.05 2.70 2.85
N ASN A 122 -13.99 3.99 2.54
CA ASN A 122 -15.12 4.72 1.97
C ASN A 122 -15.56 4.13 0.62
N ARG A 123 -14.61 3.86 -0.30
CA ARG A 123 -14.90 3.24 -1.60
C ARG A 123 -15.53 1.85 -1.46
N LEU A 124 -15.12 1.07 -0.47
CA LEU A 124 -15.67 -0.24 -0.17
C LEU A 124 -16.90 -0.18 0.76
N LYS A 125 -17.49 1.00 0.95
CA LYS A 125 -18.67 1.23 1.81
C LYS A 125 -18.48 0.73 3.25
N GLN A 126 -17.24 0.82 3.74
CA GLN A 126 -16.82 0.47 5.09
C GLN A 126 -16.48 1.73 5.90
N GLN A 127 -16.21 1.57 7.19
CA GLN A 127 -15.85 2.68 8.08
C GLN A 127 -14.33 2.72 8.30
N ALA A 128 -13.79 3.95 8.48
CA ALA A 128 -12.41 4.15 8.87
C ALA A 128 -12.30 5.09 10.08
N ILE A 129 -11.40 4.74 11.00
CA ILE A 129 -11.01 5.58 12.14
C ILE A 129 -9.50 5.75 12.06
N VAL A 130 -9.04 7.00 12.19
CA VAL A 130 -7.62 7.33 12.04
C VAL A 130 -7.18 8.21 13.20
N TYR A 131 -6.22 7.72 13.97
CA TYR A 131 -5.56 8.48 15.01
C TYR A 131 -4.20 8.99 14.53
N MET A 132 -3.93 10.25 14.78
CA MET A 132 -2.67 10.90 14.42
C MET A 132 -1.92 11.33 15.69
N PRO A 133 -0.60 11.20 15.73
CA PRO A 133 0.19 11.62 16.88
C PRO A 133 0.19 13.15 17.03
N GLN A 134 0.50 13.60 18.24
CA GLN A 134 0.75 15.00 18.54
C GLN A 134 1.74 15.62 17.57
N GLY A 135 1.49 16.84 17.13
CA GLY A 135 2.32 17.57 16.18
C GLY A 135 2.05 17.27 14.71
N SER A 136 1.10 16.39 14.41
CA SER A 136 0.64 16.17 13.03
C SER A 136 0.02 17.43 12.44
N ALA A 137 0.25 17.70 11.15
CA ALA A 137 -0.28 18.88 10.48
C ALA A 137 -1.81 18.81 10.32
N ALA A 138 -2.50 19.90 10.67
CA ALA A 138 -3.96 20.03 10.57
C ALA A 138 -4.47 19.81 9.13
N GLU A 139 -3.68 20.18 8.12
CA GLU A 139 -4.00 19.91 6.72
C GLU A 139 -4.10 18.41 6.43
N ARG A 140 -3.18 17.59 6.96
CA ARG A 140 -3.23 16.13 6.81
C ARG A 140 -4.46 15.53 7.45
N LEU A 141 -4.83 16.02 8.65
CA LEU A 141 -6.07 15.62 9.31
C LEU A 141 -7.29 15.95 8.44
N SER A 142 -7.34 17.17 7.90
CA SER A 142 -8.44 17.60 7.02
C SER A 142 -8.53 16.72 5.75
N ASN A 143 -7.40 16.37 5.15
CA ASN A 143 -7.34 15.49 3.99
C ASN A 143 -7.86 14.07 4.31
N ILE A 144 -7.55 13.52 5.48
CA ILE A 144 -8.04 12.21 5.91
C ILE A 144 -9.56 12.26 6.14
N ARG A 145 -10.07 13.31 6.78
CA ARG A 145 -11.50 13.50 7.00
C ARG A 145 -12.28 13.69 5.70
N ALA A 146 -11.69 14.35 4.73
CA ALA A 146 -12.28 14.53 3.39
C ALA A 146 -12.48 13.20 2.65
N GLU A 147 -11.70 12.16 2.97
CA GLU A 147 -11.90 10.79 2.45
C GLU A 147 -12.99 10.01 3.22
N GLY A 148 -13.69 10.63 4.17
CA GLY A 148 -14.83 10.05 4.87
C GLY A 148 -14.51 9.32 6.18
N ALA A 149 -13.28 9.39 6.67
CA ALA A 149 -12.90 8.79 7.94
C ALA A 149 -13.25 9.68 9.15
N GLN A 150 -13.52 9.06 10.28
CA GLN A 150 -13.38 9.70 11.57
C GLN A 150 -11.89 9.80 11.91
N ALA A 151 -11.40 11.02 12.12
CA ALA A 151 -9.98 11.22 12.40
C ALA A 151 -9.74 12.31 13.41
N GLU A 152 -8.73 12.12 14.26
CA GLU A 152 -8.29 13.11 15.25
C GLU A 152 -6.78 13.06 15.50
N ILE A 153 -6.23 14.18 15.95
CA ILE A 153 -4.86 14.27 16.45
C ILE A 153 -4.93 14.08 17.97
N THR A 154 -4.18 13.09 18.46
CA THR A 154 -4.06 12.81 19.90
C THR A 154 -3.04 13.76 20.55
N ASP A 155 -2.98 13.78 21.87
CA ASP A 155 -1.93 14.44 22.66
C ASP A 155 -0.70 13.52 22.92
N MET A 156 -0.65 12.37 22.27
CA MET A 156 0.36 11.31 22.44
C MET A 156 1.38 11.32 21.30
N ASN A 157 2.58 10.78 21.58
CA ASN A 157 3.57 10.49 20.54
C ASN A 157 3.09 9.33 19.62
N TYR A 158 3.86 9.02 18.58
CA TYR A 158 3.47 8.01 17.59
C TYR A 158 3.25 6.61 18.21
N ASP A 159 4.17 6.17 19.07
CA ASP A 159 4.13 4.83 19.66
C ASP A 159 2.97 4.67 20.65
N ASP A 160 2.72 5.70 21.47
CA ASP A 160 1.59 5.72 22.41
C ASP A 160 0.26 5.78 21.67
N THR A 161 0.17 6.56 20.59
CA THR A 161 -1.01 6.59 19.72
C THR A 161 -1.26 5.21 19.11
N GLY A 162 -0.20 4.51 18.68
CA GLY A 162 -0.29 3.14 18.17
C GLY A 162 -0.81 2.14 19.20
N ARG A 163 -0.33 2.22 20.44
CA ARG A 163 -0.83 1.38 21.55
C ARG A 163 -2.30 1.66 21.83
N TYR A 164 -2.67 2.92 21.96
CA TYR A 164 -4.05 3.36 22.16
C TYR A 164 -4.98 2.86 21.05
N THR A 165 -4.55 2.99 19.78
CA THR A 165 -5.28 2.47 18.62
C THR A 165 -5.50 0.96 18.70
N SER A 166 -4.48 0.22 19.12
CA SER A 166 -4.57 -1.24 19.28
C SER A 166 -5.53 -1.65 20.40
N GLU A 167 -5.52 -0.95 21.52
CA GLU A 167 -6.46 -1.17 22.63
C GLU A 167 -7.91 -0.90 22.21
N LEU A 168 -8.15 0.20 21.48
CA LEU A 168 -9.47 0.52 20.96
C LEU A 168 -9.96 -0.51 19.94
N ALA A 169 -9.08 -0.99 19.08
CA ALA A 169 -9.39 -2.04 18.11
C ALA A 169 -9.85 -3.31 18.82
N GLN A 170 -9.09 -3.75 19.82
CA GLN A 170 -9.42 -4.94 20.61
C GLN A 170 -10.75 -4.78 21.37
N LYS A 171 -10.94 -3.64 22.02
CA LYS A 171 -12.15 -3.35 22.80
C LYS A 171 -13.43 -3.33 21.97
N ASN A 172 -13.35 -2.83 20.73
CA ASN A 172 -14.51 -2.61 19.88
C ASN A 172 -14.66 -3.64 18.75
N GLY A 173 -13.73 -4.58 18.62
CA GLY A 173 -13.72 -5.54 17.52
C GLY A 173 -13.41 -4.88 16.16
N TRP A 174 -12.65 -3.79 16.15
CA TRP A 174 -12.23 -3.11 14.93
C TRP A 174 -10.98 -3.73 14.32
N ILE A 175 -10.80 -3.57 13.03
CA ILE A 175 -9.73 -4.19 12.27
C ILE A 175 -8.56 -3.20 12.13
N ILE A 176 -7.40 -3.57 12.70
CA ILE A 176 -6.17 -2.76 12.55
C ILE A 176 -5.64 -2.91 11.14
N VAL A 177 -5.33 -1.78 10.49
CA VAL A 177 -4.64 -1.72 9.20
C VAL A 177 -3.39 -0.85 9.36
N GLN A 178 -2.34 -1.44 9.93
CA GLN A 178 -1.06 -0.76 10.20
C GLN A 178 0.03 -1.30 9.29
N ASP A 179 0.89 -0.43 8.78
CA ASP A 179 1.97 -0.79 7.84
C ASP A 179 3.28 -1.21 8.52
N THR A 180 3.29 -1.29 9.85
CA THR A 180 4.37 -1.83 10.67
C THR A 180 3.98 -3.20 11.22
N ALA A 181 4.89 -4.17 11.15
CA ALA A 181 4.69 -5.51 11.69
C ALA A 181 5.22 -5.60 13.13
N TRP A 182 4.57 -6.47 13.94
CA TRP A 182 5.03 -6.90 15.27
C TRP A 182 4.62 -8.36 15.52
N ASP A 183 5.06 -8.94 16.62
CA ASP A 183 4.73 -10.33 16.98
C ASP A 183 3.21 -10.54 16.99
N GLY A 184 2.76 -11.52 16.19
CA GLY A 184 1.34 -11.83 16.01
C GLY A 184 0.59 -10.96 15.01
N TYR A 185 1.18 -9.85 14.55
CA TYR A 185 0.59 -8.97 13.54
C TYR A 185 1.48 -8.88 12.29
N THR A 186 1.43 -9.87 11.45
CA THR A 186 2.27 -9.98 10.23
C THR A 186 1.47 -10.05 8.94
N ARG A 187 0.22 -10.54 9.00
CA ARG A 187 -0.61 -10.78 7.82
C ARG A 187 -0.98 -9.48 7.11
N VAL A 188 -1.52 -8.51 7.82
CA VAL A 188 -1.94 -7.22 7.24
C VAL A 188 -0.75 -6.42 6.70
N PRO A 189 0.38 -6.29 7.42
CA PRO A 189 1.60 -5.70 6.85
C PRO A 189 2.08 -6.40 5.57
N LEU A 190 1.99 -7.73 5.50
CA LEU A 190 2.32 -8.46 4.27
C LEU A 190 1.37 -8.10 3.11
N TRP A 191 0.08 -8.01 3.35
CA TRP A 191 -0.88 -7.56 2.34
C TRP A 191 -0.58 -6.12 1.87
N ILE A 192 -0.24 -5.21 2.80
CA ILE A 192 0.17 -3.84 2.46
C ILE A 192 1.41 -3.86 1.54
N MET A 193 2.41 -4.68 1.86
CA MET A 193 3.59 -4.83 1.01
C MET A 193 3.24 -5.40 -0.37
N GLN A 194 2.31 -6.34 -0.44
CA GLN A 194 1.81 -6.88 -1.71
C GLN A 194 1.15 -5.78 -2.57
N GLY A 195 0.32 -4.93 -1.96
CA GLY A 195 -0.26 -3.78 -2.66
C GLY A 195 0.81 -2.83 -3.22
N TYR A 196 1.87 -2.55 -2.46
CA TYR A 196 2.97 -1.70 -2.95
C TYR A 196 3.74 -2.31 -4.13
N MET A 197 3.71 -3.64 -4.32
CA MET A 197 4.34 -4.28 -5.48
C MET A 197 3.72 -3.85 -6.81
N THR A 198 2.49 -3.33 -6.84
CA THR A 198 1.87 -2.75 -8.03
C THR A 198 2.73 -1.65 -8.63
N MET A 199 3.23 -0.74 -7.80
CA MET A 199 4.14 0.33 -8.24
C MET A 199 5.44 -0.23 -8.84
N ALA A 200 6.01 -1.28 -8.23
CA ALA A 200 7.21 -1.93 -8.73
C ALA A 200 6.96 -2.67 -10.06
N LEU A 201 5.81 -3.32 -10.20
CA LEU A 201 5.39 -3.96 -11.45
C LEU A 201 5.20 -2.95 -12.57
N GLU A 202 4.49 -1.85 -12.31
CA GLU A 202 4.31 -0.78 -13.29
C GLU A 202 5.66 -0.20 -13.73
N ALA A 203 6.57 0.05 -12.78
CA ALA A 203 7.92 0.54 -13.10
C ALA A 203 8.69 -0.48 -13.96
N TYR A 204 8.62 -1.76 -13.62
CA TYR A 204 9.25 -2.84 -14.39
C TYR A 204 8.74 -2.89 -15.84
N GLU A 205 7.44 -2.74 -16.06
CA GLU A 205 6.83 -2.76 -17.38
C GLU A 205 7.13 -1.51 -18.22
N GLN A 206 7.32 -0.38 -17.57
CA GLN A 206 7.63 0.91 -18.19
C GLN A 206 9.12 1.12 -18.47
N LEU A 207 10.02 0.40 -17.76
CA LEU A 207 11.46 0.54 -17.93
C LEU A 207 11.92 0.01 -19.30
N PRO A 208 12.61 0.83 -20.11
CA PRO A 208 13.16 0.39 -21.40
C PRO A 208 14.39 -0.52 -21.25
N VAL A 209 15.04 -0.46 -20.09
CA VAL A 209 16.23 -1.23 -19.76
C VAL A 209 16.20 -1.68 -18.30
N LYS A 210 16.85 -2.79 -18.00
CA LYS A 210 17.01 -3.25 -16.62
C LYS A 210 17.78 -2.20 -15.80
N PRO A 211 17.28 -1.78 -14.64
CA PRO A 211 18.02 -0.87 -13.75
C PRO A 211 19.22 -1.58 -13.14
N THR A 212 20.27 -0.82 -12.87
CA THR A 212 21.45 -1.28 -12.11
C THR A 212 21.32 -0.93 -10.63
N HIS A 213 20.64 0.16 -10.33
CA HIS A 213 20.48 0.72 -8.99
C HIS A 213 19.03 1.15 -8.78
N ILE A 214 18.53 0.97 -7.56
CA ILE A 214 17.21 1.41 -7.12
C ILE A 214 17.40 2.21 -5.84
N PHE A 215 16.85 3.41 -5.78
CA PHE A 215 16.87 4.27 -4.60
C PHE A 215 15.46 4.35 -4.02
N LEU A 216 15.32 4.04 -2.73
CA LEU A 216 14.03 3.99 -2.04
C LEU A 216 14.13 4.78 -0.74
N GLN A 217 13.14 5.62 -0.49
CA GLN A 217 12.94 6.17 0.85
C GLN A 217 12.40 5.10 1.79
N ALA A 218 12.77 5.17 3.05
CA ALA A 218 12.24 4.30 4.08
C ALA A 218 11.76 5.10 5.30
N GLY A 219 10.72 4.60 5.92
CA GLY A 219 10.24 4.89 7.24
C GLY A 219 10.16 3.57 7.99
N VAL A 220 8.99 2.91 7.99
CA VAL A 220 8.78 1.58 8.62
C VAL A 220 9.33 0.40 7.79
N GLY A 221 9.90 0.64 6.62
CA GLY A 221 10.55 -0.39 5.78
C GLY A 221 9.63 -1.14 4.82
N SER A 222 8.32 -1.07 4.94
CA SER A 222 7.36 -1.84 4.13
C SER A 222 7.46 -1.54 2.62
N LEU A 223 7.67 -0.26 2.22
CA LEU A 223 7.93 0.09 0.83
C LEU A 223 9.22 -0.54 0.31
N ALA A 224 10.31 -0.35 1.06
CA ALA A 224 11.63 -0.82 0.66
C ALA A 224 11.65 -2.35 0.51
N GLY A 225 11.10 -3.06 1.49
CA GLY A 225 10.97 -4.52 1.44
C GLY A 225 10.10 -5.02 0.29
N SER A 226 9.01 -4.31 -0.02
CA SER A 226 8.13 -4.63 -1.14
C SER A 226 8.83 -4.52 -2.48
N VAL A 227 9.43 -3.36 -2.77
CA VAL A 227 10.10 -3.10 -4.05
C VAL A 227 11.32 -4.00 -4.21
N GLN A 228 12.16 -4.13 -3.17
CA GLN A 228 13.31 -5.02 -3.18
C GLN A 228 12.89 -6.47 -3.40
N GLY A 229 11.86 -6.95 -2.70
CA GLY A 229 11.33 -8.31 -2.84
C GLY A 229 10.84 -8.58 -4.26
N PHE A 230 10.11 -7.63 -4.85
CA PHE A 230 9.65 -7.72 -6.24
C PHE A 230 10.82 -7.88 -7.23
N PHE A 231 11.80 -6.98 -7.19
CA PHE A 231 12.93 -7.04 -8.13
C PHE A 231 13.86 -8.22 -7.86
N ALA A 232 14.01 -8.66 -6.61
CA ALA A 232 14.75 -9.87 -6.27
C ALA A 232 14.07 -11.12 -6.84
N ASP A 233 12.73 -11.19 -6.83
CA ASP A 233 11.99 -12.30 -7.45
C ASP A 233 12.11 -12.32 -8.99
N ILE A 234 12.06 -11.14 -9.62
CA ILE A 234 12.18 -11.02 -11.08
C ILE A 234 13.60 -11.34 -11.58
N TYR A 235 14.62 -10.78 -10.94
CA TYR A 235 15.99 -10.81 -11.45
C TYR A 235 16.91 -11.83 -10.76
N GLY A 236 16.49 -12.41 -9.63
CA GLY A 236 17.27 -13.38 -8.89
C GLY A 236 18.65 -12.83 -8.51
N ARG A 237 19.70 -13.58 -8.83
CA ARG A 237 21.11 -13.19 -8.52
C ARG A 237 21.56 -11.92 -9.24
N SER A 238 20.88 -11.50 -10.27
CA SER A 238 21.20 -10.28 -11.02
C SER A 238 20.30 -9.09 -10.61
N CYS A 239 19.71 -9.15 -9.41
CA CYS A 239 18.90 -8.07 -8.87
C CYS A 239 19.69 -6.76 -8.82
N PRO A 240 19.06 -5.62 -9.16
CA PRO A 240 19.66 -4.31 -8.99
C PRO A 240 20.10 -4.04 -7.54
N LEU A 241 21.17 -3.26 -7.37
CA LEU A 241 21.56 -2.79 -6.04
C LEU A 241 20.51 -1.83 -5.50
N THR A 242 20.01 -2.09 -4.30
CA THR A 242 19.02 -1.22 -3.65
C THR A 242 19.69 -0.37 -2.58
N PHE A 243 19.43 0.93 -2.64
CA PHE A 243 19.88 1.92 -1.68
C PHE A 243 18.69 2.48 -0.92
N ILE A 244 18.75 2.40 0.40
CA ILE A 244 17.77 3.03 1.27
C ILE A 244 18.25 4.45 1.57
N VAL A 245 17.36 5.42 1.36
CA VAL A 245 17.62 6.84 1.58
C VAL A 245 16.71 7.33 2.71
N GLU A 246 17.33 7.75 3.80
CA GLU A 246 16.65 8.27 4.98
C GLU A 246 17.14 9.69 5.30
N PRO A 247 16.31 10.55 5.88
CA PRO A 247 16.76 11.85 6.38
C PRO A 247 17.85 11.65 7.43
N LYS A 248 18.84 12.52 7.43
CA LYS A 248 19.79 12.57 8.53
C LYS A 248 19.08 13.19 9.73
N GLY A 249 18.98 12.42 10.82
CA GLY A 249 18.47 12.89 12.11
C GLY A 249 19.40 13.91 12.79
#